data_7a8df3cb9553cdb8b7b5521dc76c3c14
#
_entry.id   7a8df3cb9553cdb8b7b5521dc76c3c14
#
_cell.length_a   1.000
_cell.length_b   1.000
_cell.length_c   1.000
_cell.angle_alpha   90.00
_cell.angle_beta   90.00
_cell.angle_gamma   90.00
#
_symmetry.space_group_name_H-M   'P 1'
#
loop_
_entity.id
_entity.type
_entity.pdbx_description
1 polymer ?
#
loop_
_entity_poly.entity_id
_entity_poly.type
_entity_poly.pdbx_seq_one_letter_code
_entity_poly.pdbx_strand_id
1 'polypeptide(L)'
;MSFKGLKNRDDRLDVIAYLRTFSDDPANIPEADPTATATDHDLDPAILALEGDPEYGEYLSSECTTCHQTGGGDDGIPSIVLWPEEDFVIAMHAYKNKNRPNPVMQMLAGRLNAEEIAALAAYFATLEE
;
A
#
# COMPACT_ATOMS: atom_id res chain seq x y z
N MET A 1 19.37 5.98 -0.33
CA MET A 1 19.07 6.19 1.10
C MET A 1 17.68 5.60 1.34
N SER A 2 17.58 4.53 2.13
CA SER A 2 16.29 3.88 2.38
C SER A 2 15.69 4.43 3.68
N PHE A 3 14.62 5.21 3.58
CA PHE A 3 13.87 5.70 4.74
C PHE A 3 12.79 4.68 5.11
N LYS A 4 12.93 4.05 6.27
CA LYS A 4 11.99 3.02 6.77
C LYS A 4 10.70 3.60 7.39
N GLY A 5 10.45 4.90 7.24
CA GLY A 5 9.33 5.57 7.88
C GLY A 5 9.49 5.79 9.38
N LEU A 6 8.57 6.55 9.95
CA LEU A 6 8.46 6.78 11.39
C LEU A 6 7.38 5.83 11.95
N LYS A 7 7.81 4.80 12.67
CA LYS A 7 6.90 3.78 13.22
C LYS A 7 6.11 4.29 14.42
N ASN A 8 6.69 5.17 15.22
CA ASN A 8 6.05 5.75 16.38
C ASN A 8 5.08 6.87 15.97
N ARG A 9 3.87 6.85 16.54
CA ARG A 9 2.84 7.87 16.30
C ARG A 9 3.31 9.25 16.75
N ASP A 10 3.93 9.34 17.91
CA ASP A 10 4.35 10.62 18.52
C ASP A 10 5.45 11.27 17.68
N ASP A 11 6.42 10.49 17.18
CA ASP A 11 7.46 10.99 16.27
C ASP A 11 6.87 11.56 14.98
N ARG A 12 5.81 10.93 14.45
CA ARG A 12 5.09 11.46 13.27
C ARG A 12 4.39 12.78 13.57
N LEU A 13 3.75 12.88 14.73
CA LEU A 13 3.08 14.11 15.17
C LEU A 13 4.08 15.24 15.40
N ASP A 14 5.26 14.97 15.94
CA ASP A 14 6.32 15.94 16.15
C ASP A 14 6.85 16.48 14.81
N VAL A 15 7.06 15.60 13.83
CA VAL A 15 7.46 16.04 12.46
C VAL A 15 6.37 16.89 11.82
N ILE A 16 5.12 16.51 11.94
CA ILE A 16 3.99 17.30 11.42
C ILE A 16 3.94 18.68 12.11
N ALA A 17 4.08 18.72 13.42
CA ALA A 17 4.10 19.96 14.19
C ALA A 17 5.24 20.88 13.74
N TYR A 18 6.43 20.31 13.55
CA TYR A 18 7.60 21.03 13.05
C TYR A 18 7.37 21.58 11.63
N LEU A 19 6.86 20.78 10.70
CA LEU A 19 6.58 21.21 9.34
C LEU A 19 5.54 22.32 9.27
N ARG A 20 4.57 22.33 10.18
CA ARG A 20 3.56 23.40 10.26
C ARG A 20 4.17 24.77 10.58
N THR A 21 5.32 24.83 11.23
CA THR A 21 6.00 26.11 11.54
C THR A 21 6.55 26.81 10.29
N PHE A 22 6.66 26.09 9.16
CA PHE A 22 7.14 26.63 7.88
C PHE A 22 6.02 27.13 6.97
N SER A 23 4.75 27.04 7.39
CA SER A 23 3.61 27.50 6.62
C SER A 23 2.98 28.74 7.28
N ASP A 24 2.74 29.78 6.50
CA ASP A 24 2.03 30.98 6.96
C ASP A 24 0.53 30.72 7.17
N ASP A 25 0.00 29.68 6.51
CA ASP A 25 -1.39 29.20 6.67
C ASP A 25 -1.40 27.66 6.77
N PRO A 26 -1.05 27.11 7.94
CA PRO A 26 -0.97 25.67 8.11
C PRO A 26 -2.37 25.06 8.04
N ALA A 27 -2.61 24.22 7.04
CA ALA A 27 -3.86 23.47 6.91
C ALA A 27 -4.16 22.72 8.21
N ASN A 28 -5.40 22.84 8.67
CA ASN A 28 -5.87 22.06 9.81
C ASN A 28 -5.96 20.59 9.35
N ILE A 29 -5.08 19.74 9.90
CA ILE A 29 -5.14 18.32 9.63
C ILE A 29 -6.39 17.81 10.33
N PRO A 30 -7.39 17.30 9.60
CA PRO A 30 -8.56 16.70 10.21
C PRO A 30 -8.10 15.60 11.17
N GLU A 31 -8.69 15.55 12.35
CA GLU A 31 -8.47 14.40 13.23
C GLU A 31 -8.80 13.14 12.45
N ALA A 32 -7.82 12.21 12.38
CA ALA A 32 -8.03 10.97 11.64
C ALA A 32 -9.26 10.27 12.21
N ASP A 33 -10.20 9.93 11.34
CA ASP A 33 -11.37 9.14 11.73
C ASP A 33 -10.86 7.87 12.43
N PRO A 34 -11.13 7.67 13.72
CA PRO A 34 -10.65 6.51 14.46
C PRO A 34 -11.13 5.19 13.85
N THR A 35 -12.17 5.24 13.01
CA THR A 35 -12.65 4.08 12.25
C THR A 35 -11.88 3.82 10.96
N ALA A 36 -11.26 4.84 10.35
CA ALA A 36 -10.52 4.71 9.11
C ALA A 36 -9.14 4.04 9.29
N THR A 37 -8.55 4.15 10.48
CA THR A 37 -7.22 3.56 10.78
C THR A 37 -7.28 2.13 11.31
N ALA A 38 -8.43 1.68 11.82
CA ALA A 38 -8.59 0.35 12.39
C ALA A 38 -8.78 -0.75 11.31
N THR A 39 -9.21 -0.37 10.10
CA THR A 39 -9.66 -1.33 9.09
C THR A 39 -8.59 -1.76 8.09
N ASP A 40 -7.56 -0.94 7.86
CA ASP A 40 -6.49 -1.29 6.92
C ASP A 40 -5.51 -2.35 7.48
N HIS A 41 -5.42 -2.49 8.79
CA HIS A 41 -4.47 -3.36 9.47
C HIS A 41 -5.11 -4.58 10.15
N ASP A 42 -6.41 -4.77 10.01
CA ASP A 42 -7.15 -5.85 10.68
C ASP A 42 -7.30 -7.07 9.75
N LEU A 43 -6.15 -7.54 9.22
CA LEU A 43 -6.07 -8.75 8.43
C LEU A 43 -5.85 -9.97 9.33
N ASP A 44 -6.49 -11.09 8.96
CA ASP A 44 -6.20 -12.37 9.59
C ASP A 44 -4.70 -12.68 9.45
N PRO A 45 -3.99 -12.97 10.56
CA PRO A 45 -2.59 -13.34 10.51
C PRO A 45 -2.28 -14.52 9.58
N ALA A 46 -3.25 -15.39 9.33
CA ALA A 46 -3.11 -16.49 8.38
C ALA A 46 -2.93 -15.99 6.93
N ILE A 47 -3.52 -14.84 6.57
CA ILE A 47 -3.35 -14.24 5.25
C ILE A 47 -1.94 -13.64 5.11
N LEU A 48 -1.44 -12.98 6.15
CA LEU A 48 -0.09 -12.42 6.16
C LEU A 48 1.02 -13.49 6.20
N ALA A 49 0.68 -14.71 6.63
CA ALA A 49 1.61 -15.84 6.66
C ALA A 49 1.65 -16.63 5.34
N LEU A 50 0.86 -16.24 4.33
CA LEU A 50 0.92 -16.89 3.02
C LEU A 50 2.23 -16.56 2.32
N GLU A 51 2.95 -17.62 1.93
CA GLU A 51 4.13 -17.47 1.07
C GLU A 51 3.67 -17.40 -0.39
N GLY A 52 3.98 -16.28 -1.06
CA GLY A 52 3.66 -16.08 -2.45
C GLY A 52 4.67 -16.76 -3.38
N ASP A 53 4.19 -17.29 -4.51
CA ASP A 53 5.02 -17.79 -5.60
C ASP A 53 5.31 -16.63 -6.58
N PRO A 54 6.57 -16.14 -6.67
CA PRO A 54 6.89 -15.02 -7.55
C PRO A 54 6.74 -15.34 -9.04
N GLU A 55 6.90 -16.59 -9.50
CA GLU A 55 6.68 -16.96 -10.90
C GLU A 55 5.18 -16.86 -11.27
N TYR A 56 4.31 -17.26 -10.34
CA TYR A 56 2.88 -17.08 -10.51
C TYR A 56 2.49 -15.59 -10.42
N GLY A 57 3.14 -14.83 -9.54
CA GLY A 57 2.99 -13.38 -9.45
C GLY A 57 3.38 -12.67 -10.74
N GLU A 58 4.46 -13.09 -11.40
CA GLU A 58 4.88 -12.57 -12.71
C GLU A 58 3.78 -12.76 -13.76
N TYR A 59 3.21 -13.95 -13.83
CA TYR A 59 2.11 -14.25 -14.74
C TYR A 59 0.89 -13.33 -14.52
N LEU A 60 0.55 -13.08 -13.26
CA LEU A 60 -0.59 -12.22 -12.89
C LEU A 60 -0.31 -10.72 -13.06
N SER A 61 0.96 -10.30 -13.06
CA SER A 61 1.38 -8.90 -12.97
C SER A 61 1.00 -8.04 -14.18
N SER A 62 0.70 -8.67 -15.33
CA SER A 62 0.42 -7.98 -16.60
C SER A 62 -0.73 -6.97 -16.50
N GLU A 63 -1.75 -7.23 -15.68
CA GLU A 63 -2.85 -6.28 -15.46
C GLU A 63 -2.42 -5.11 -14.56
N CYS A 64 -1.46 -5.31 -13.66
CA CYS A 64 -0.97 -4.30 -12.74
C CYS A 64 -0.01 -3.32 -13.44
N THR A 65 0.93 -3.85 -14.21
CA THR A 65 1.99 -3.07 -14.89
C THR A 65 1.46 -2.16 -16.00
N THR A 66 0.24 -2.38 -16.46
CA THR A 66 -0.42 -1.48 -17.43
C THR A 66 -0.60 -0.08 -16.85
N CYS A 67 -0.90 0.03 -15.56
CA CYS A 67 -1.09 1.30 -14.85
C CYS A 67 0.07 1.63 -13.91
N HIS A 68 0.56 0.65 -13.16
CA HIS A 68 1.69 0.81 -12.23
C HIS A 68 3.01 0.57 -12.95
N GLN A 69 3.50 1.60 -13.64
CA GLN A 69 4.78 1.52 -14.36
C GLN A 69 5.96 1.64 -13.39
N THR A 70 7.09 1.04 -13.79
CA THR A 70 8.37 1.17 -13.09
C THR A 70 8.76 2.66 -13.04
N GLY A 71 8.98 3.20 -11.84
CA GLY A 71 9.28 4.62 -11.66
C GLY A 71 8.07 5.50 -11.35
N GLY A 72 6.86 4.95 -11.38
CA GLY A 72 5.62 5.70 -11.13
C GLY A 72 5.27 6.67 -12.25
N GLY A 73 4.08 7.23 -12.20
CA GLY A 73 3.61 8.29 -13.11
C GLY A 73 3.20 9.53 -12.32
N ASP A 74 3.23 10.68 -13.00
CA ASP A 74 2.75 11.96 -12.43
C ASP A 74 1.23 12.00 -12.22
N ASP A 75 0.53 10.94 -12.63
CA ASP A 75 -0.94 10.83 -12.63
C ASP A 75 -1.53 10.31 -11.31
N GLY A 76 -0.73 10.26 -10.25
CA GLY A 76 -1.16 9.77 -8.94
C GLY A 76 -1.25 8.24 -8.83
N ILE A 77 -0.70 7.50 -9.81
CA ILE A 77 -0.55 6.05 -9.78
C ILE A 77 0.85 5.74 -9.24
N PRO A 78 0.99 5.17 -8.04
CA PRO A 78 2.30 4.92 -7.45
C PRO A 78 3.03 3.76 -8.15
N SER A 79 4.38 3.78 -8.11
CA SER A 79 5.15 2.57 -8.33
C SER A 79 4.86 1.57 -7.21
N ILE A 80 4.72 0.30 -7.58
CA ILE A 80 4.52 -0.81 -6.64
C ILE A 80 5.73 -1.76 -6.59
N VAL A 81 6.81 -1.37 -7.27
CA VAL A 81 8.07 -2.11 -7.28
C VAL A 81 8.79 -1.92 -5.94
N LEU A 82 9.40 -2.96 -5.43
CA LEU A 82 10.12 -2.98 -4.14
C LEU A 82 9.25 -2.65 -2.91
N TRP A 83 7.94 -2.77 -3.02
CA TRP A 83 7.10 -2.69 -1.83
C TRP A 83 7.35 -3.88 -0.91
N PRO A 84 7.39 -3.67 0.42
CA PRO A 84 7.36 -4.79 1.36
C PRO A 84 6.13 -5.66 1.10
N GLU A 85 6.33 -6.98 1.07
CA GLU A 85 5.25 -7.93 0.76
C GLU A 85 4.03 -7.75 1.69
N GLU A 86 4.29 -7.57 2.99
CA GLU A 86 3.24 -7.34 3.99
C GLU A 86 2.41 -6.09 3.67
N ASP A 87 3.06 -4.97 3.33
CA ASP A 87 2.39 -3.71 3.01
C ASP A 87 1.55 -3.84 1.73
N PHE A 88 2.04 -4.57 0.74
CA PHE A 88 1.31 -4.86 -0.49
C PHE A 88 0.06 -5.69 -0.22
N VAL A 89 0.19 -6.77 0.56
CA VAL A 89 -0.92 -7.66 0.94
C VAL A 89 -1.99 -6.88 1.70
N ILE A 90 -1.59 -6.06 2.69
CA ILE A 90 -2.50 -5.22 3.47
C ILE A 90 -3.25 -4.24 2.55
N ALA A 91 -2.55 -3.55 1.66
CA ALA A 91 -3.14 -2.58 0.75
C ALA A 91 -4.16 -3.23 -0.20
N MET A 92 -3.82 -4.39 -0.78
CA MET A 92 -4.70 -5.10 -1.71
C MET A 92 -5.95 -5.64 -1.01
N HIS A 93 -5.83 -6.17 0.20
CA HIS A 93 -6.99 -6.59 0.98
C HIS A 93 -7.86 -5.41 1.43
N ALA A 94 -7.26 -4.25 1.73
CA ALA A 94 -8.01 -3.04 2.03
C ALA A 94 -8.86 -2.57 0.83
N TYR A 95 -8.33 -2.63 -0.39
CA TYR A 95 -9.11 -2.37 -1.60
C TYR A 95 -10.19 -3.45 -1.83
N LYS A 96 -9.85 -4.73 -1.68
CA LYS A 96 -10.79 -5.85 -1.82
C LYS A 96 -11.98 -5.73 -0.88
N ASN A 97 -11.73 -5.33 0.35
CA ASN A 97 -12.74 -5.11 1.39
C ASN A 97 -13.42 -3.73 1.31
N LYS A 98 -13.07 -2.91 0.30
CA LYS A 98 -13.59 -1.55 0.08
C LYS A 98 -13.27 -0.57 1.21
N ASN A 99 -12.23 -0.83 1.99
CA ASN A 99 -11.74 0.06 3.05
C ASN A 99 -10.90 1.22 2.49
N ARG A 100 -10.36 1.08 1.28
CA ARG A 100 -9.67 2.16 0.57
C ARG A 100 -10.51 2.65 -0.62
N PRO A 101 -10.65 3.99 -0.77
CA PRO A 101 -11.46 4.59 -1.83
C PRO A 101 -10.65 4.66 -3.14
N ASN A 102 -10.79 3.68 -4.00
CA ASN A 102 -10.38 3.71 -5.41
C ASN A 102 -11.14 2.63 -6.16
N PRO A 103 -12.16 3.00 -6.98
CA PRO A 103 -13.03 2.03 -7.63
C PRO A 103 -12.29 1.06 -8.56
N VAL A 104 -11.23 1.52 -9.23
CA VAL A 104 -10.44 0.68 -10.14
C VAL A 104 -9.69 -0.39 -9.34
N MET A 105 -8.99 0.03 -8.28
CA MET A 105 -8.27 -0.90 -7.42
C MET A 105 -9.21 -1.85 -6.67
N GLN A 106 -10.38 -1.38 -6.24
CA GLN A 106 -11.40 -2.24 -5.63
C GLN A 106 -11.90 -3.32 -6.59
N MET A 107 -12.07 -2.97 -7.86
CA MET A 107 -12.49 -3.92 -8.90
C MET A 107 -11.40 -4.96 -9.17
N LEU A 108 -10.16 -4.53 -9.31
CA LEU A 108 -9.02 -5.43 -9.57
C LEU A 108 -8.74 -6.34 -8.38
N ALA A 109 -8.60 -5.78 -7.18
CA ALA A 109 -8.35 -6.53 -5.96
C ALA A 109 -9.51 -7.50 -5.62
N GLY A 110 -10.74 -7.13 -5.95
CA GLY A 110 -11.93 -7.95 -5.73
C GLY A 110 -11.92 -9.28 -6.49
N ARG A 111 -11.19 -9.36 -7.60
CA ARG A 111 -11.08 -10.58 -8.43
C ARG A 111 -10.02 -11.55 -7.92
N LEU A 112 -9.04 -11.07 -7.18
CA LEU A 112 -7.90 -11.85 -6.70
C LEU A 112 -8.27 -12.58 -5.40
N ASN A 113 -7.80 -13.80 -5.25
CA ASN A 113 -7.84 -14.51 -3.97
C ASN A 113 -6.58 -14.19 -3.12
N ALA A 114 -6.47 -14.72 -1.91
CA ALA A 114 -5.38 -14.40 -1.01
C ALA A 114 -4.01 -14.92 -1.50
N GLU A 115 -3.98 -16.10 -2.12
CA GLU A 115 -2.77 -16.68 -2.70
C GLU A 115 -2.27 -15.88 -3.90
N GLU A 116 -3.18 -15.39 -4.74
CA GLU A 116 -2.85 -14.53 -5.89
C GLU A 116 -2.29 -13.19 -5.44
N ILE A 117 -2.85 -12.60 -4.38
CA ILE A 117 -2.32 -11.36 -3.78
C ILE A 117 -0.94 -11.59 -3.19
N ALA A 118 -0.71 -12.71 -2.49
CA ALA A 118 0.60 -13.06 -1.95
C ALA A 118 1.64 -13.30 -3.07
N ALA A 119 1.24 -13.98 -4.15
CA ALA A 119 2.10 -14.20 -5.31
C ALA A 119 2.53 -12.88 -5.98
N LEU A 120 1.59 -11.95 -6.18
CA LEU A 120 1.90 -10.62 -6.69
C LEU A 120 2.83 -9.84 -5.76
N ALA A 121 2.61 -9.91 -4.44
CA ALA A 121 3.47 -9.26 -3.45
C ALA A 121 4.91 -9.78 -3.55
N ALA A 122 5.08 -11.11 -3.59
CA ALA A 122 6.39 -11.74 -3.74
C ALA A 122 7.09 -11.32 -5.05
N TYR A 123 6.36 -11.28 -6.16
CA TYR A 123 6.91 -10.85 -7.45
C TYR A 123 7.39 -9.39 -7.43
N PHE A 124 6.52 -8.45 -7.03
CA PHE A 124 6.88 -7.03 -7.03
C PHE A 124 7.99 -6.68 -6.03
N ALA A 125 8.15 -7.46 -4.97
CA ALA A 125 9.26 -7.32 -4.02
C ALA A 125 10.62 -7.71 -4.62
N THR A 126 10.64 -8.56 -5.66
CA THR A 126 11.89 -9.01 -6.32
C THR A 126 12.35 -8.11 -7.46
N LEU A 127 11.48 -7.22 -7.96
CA LEU A 127 11.83 -6.34 -9.07
C LEU A 127 12.80 -5.25 -8.61
N GLU A 128 13.80 -4.99 -9.45
CA GLU A 128 14.73 -3.85 -9.30
C GLU A 128 14.21 -2.64 -10.10
N GLU A 129 14.51 -1.42 -9.62
CA GLU A 129 14.20 -0.18 -10.34
C GLU A 129 15.08 -0.01 -11.58
#